data_d66e514c00bdcca2a77e5804014bc740
#
_entry.id   d66e514c00bdcca2a77e5804014bc740
#
_cell.length_a   1.000
_cell.length_b   1.000
_cell.length_c   1.000
_cell.angle_alpha   90.00
_cell.angle_beta   90.00
_cell.angle_gamma   90.00
#
_symmetry.space_group_name_H-M   'P 1'
#
loop_
_entity.id
_entity.type
_entity.pdbx_description
1 polymer ?
#
loop_
_entity_poly.entity_id
_entity_poly.type
_entity_poly.pdbx_seq_one_letter_code
_entity_poly.pdbx_strand_id
1 'polypeptide(L)'
;MTQGPNKPDITTREGFGLACAPLERLLLTVSYGVLHSWDLAADAVQSALLKGWRYRHSVKDAQSFKPWLVKIAINESKNLIRRGFDLELKENVADAPKDRDLQVDVRQAVYALPEKYRLPVMLFYFEGMAVADIAKALDLPQGTVISQLHRGRERLREELKDYGI
;
A
#
# COMPACT_ATOMS: atom_id res chain seq x y z
N MET A 1 19.88 26.83 -16.52
CA MET A 1 19.87 25.67 -15.53
C MET A 1 18.55 25.69 -14.83
N THR A 2 17.62 24.90 -15.27
CA THR A 2 16.36 24.66 -14.57
C THR A 2 16.64 23.72 -13.41
N GLN A 3 16.68 24.27 -12.19
CA GLN A 3 16.62 23.47 -10.99
C GLN A 3 15.28 22.72 -11.04
N GLY A 4 15.34 21.40 -11.15
CA GLY A 4 14.15 20.56 -10.96
C GLY A 4 13.52 20.85 -9.60
N PRO A 5 12.23 20.51 -9.39
CA PRO A 5 11.53 20.81 -8.16
C PRO A 5 12.37 20.30 -6.97
N ASN A 6 12.70 21.23 -6.09
CA ASN A 6 13.54 20.98 -4.92
C ASN A 6 12.89 19.87 -4.08
N LYS A 7 13.48 18.67 -4.10
CA LYS A 7 12.95 17.56 -3.32
C LYS A 7 12.99 17.93 -1.84
N PRO A 8 11.91 17.66 -1.07
CA PRO A 8 11.87 18.02 0.34
C PRO A 8 13.01 17.36 1.11
N ASP A 9 13.64 18.13 1.98
CA ASP A 9 14.67 17.61 2.90
C ASP A 9 14.01 16.85 4.05
N ILE A 10 13.95 15.54 3.93
CA ILE A 10 13.32 14.65 4.90
C ILE A 10 14.02 14.62 6.27
N THR A 11 15.20 15.23 6.40
CA THR A 11 15.88 15.33 7.70
C THR A 11 15.22 16.37 8.60
N THR A 12 14.54 17.35 8.02
CA THR A 12 13.77 18.37 8.74
C THR A 12 12.32 17.93 8.93
N ARG A 13 11.68 18.44 9.99
CA ARG A 13 10.26 18.14 10.28
C ARG A 13 9.34 18.59 9.14
N GLU A 14 9.57 19.79 8.63
CA GLU A 14 8.79 20.35 7.53
C GLU A 14 8.98 19.54 6.24
N GLY A 15 10.22 19.25 5.86
CA GLY A 15 10.52 18.49 4.64
C GLY A 15 10.02 17.06 4.72
N PHE A 16 10.09 16.41 5.89
CA PHE A 16 9.50 15.09 6.09
C PHE A 16 7.98 15.13 5.90
N GLY A 17 7.30 16.11 6.51
CA GLY A 17 5.86 16.30 6.33
C GLY A 17 5.46 16.52 4.87
N LEU A 18 6.21 17.35 4.14
CA LEU A 18 5.99 17.59 2.71
C LEU A 18 6.21 16.34 1.85
N ALA A 19 7.16 15.48 2.23
CA ALA A 19 7.42 14.22 1.54
C ALA A 19 6.34 13.17 1.82
N CYS A 20 5.77 13.16 3.04
CA CYS A 20 4.73 12.21 3.44
C CYS A 20 3.34 12.57 2.90
N ALA A 21 3.00 13.85 2.81
CA ALA A 21 1.66 14.32 2.45
C ALA A 21 1.10 13.67 1.16
N PRO A 22 1.82 13.60 0.04
CA PRO A 22 1.32 12.96 -1.18
C PRO A 22 1.19 11.44 -1.07
N LEU A 23 1.77 10.82 -0.03
CA LEU A 23 1.76 9.37 0.18
C LEU A 23 0.67 8.91 1.16
N GLU A 24 -0.01 9.81 1.82
CA GLU A 24 -0.99 9.47 2.87
C GLU A 24 -2.08 8.51 2.37
N ARG A 25 -2.65 8.81 1.21
CA ARG A 25 -3.67 7.94 0.59
C ARG A 25 -3.13 6.55 0.27
N LEU A 26 -1.93 6.47 -0.28
CA LEU A 26 -1.26 5.20 -0.58
C LEU A 26 -1.05 4.38 0.70
N LEU A 27 -0.53 5.02 1.76
CA LEU A 27 -0.27 4.36 3.03
C LEU A 27 -1.57 3.82 3.66
N LEU A 28 -2.65 4.60 3.64
CA LEU A 28 -3.97 4.16 4.11
C LEU A 28 -4.51 2.99 3.28
N THR A 29 -4.43 3.09 1.96
CA THR A 29 -4.93 2.05 1.05
C THR A 29 -4.19 0.73 1.23
N VAL A 30 -2.86 0.77 1.31
CA VAL A 30 -2.07 -0.46 1.49
C VAL A 30 -2.25 -1.06 2.87
N SER A 31 -2.37 -0.23 3.90
CA SER A 31 -2.66 -0.70 5.27
C SER A 31 -4.06 -1.32 5.37
N TYR A 32 -5.05 -0.72 4.70
CA TYR A 32 -6.37 -1.32 4.56
C TYR A 32 -6.31 -2.67 3.82
N GLY A 33 -5.48 -2.78 2.79
CA GLY A 33 -5.25 -4.05 2.08
C GLY A 33 -4.73 -5.18 2.98
N VAL A 34 -4.06 -4.85 4.08
CA VAL A 34 -3.60 -5.81 5.09
C VAL A 34 -4.65 -6.03 6.17
N LEU A 35 -5.29 -4.96 6.66
CA LEU A 35 -6.09 -4.95 7.89
C LEU A 35 -7.61 -5.07 7.66
N HIS A 36 -8.10 -4.74 6.46
CA HIS A 36 -9.54 -4.68 6.13
C HIS A 36 -10.39 -3.82 7.11
N SER A 37 -9.76 -2.86 7.76
CA SER A 37 -10.36 -1.91 8.68
C SER A 37 -9.72 -0.55 8.48
N TRP A 38 -10.53 0.48 8.18
CA TRP A 38 -10.03 1.84 8.00
C TRP A 38 -9.50 2.45 9.30
N ASP A 39 -10.11 2.14 10.43
CA ASP A 39 -9.67 2.61 11.75
C ASP A 39 -8.29 2.04 12.10
N LEU A 40 -8.11 0.74 11.94
CA LEU A 40 -6.81 0.10 12.14
C LEU A 40 -5.76 0.53 11.11
N ALA A 41 -6.18 0.77 9.87
CA ALA A 41 -5.29 1.30 8.83
C ALA A 41 -4.79 2.70 9.21
N ALA A 42 -5.65 3.58 9.71
CA ALA A 42 -5.26 4.90 10.20
C ALA A 42 -4.26 4.81 11.36
N ASP A 43 -4.49 3.90 12.31
CA ASP A 43 -3.57 3.66 13.42
C ASP A 43 -2.20 3.15 12.94
N ALA A 44 -2.20 2.21 11.98
CA ALA A 44 -0.97 1.70 11.37
C ALA A 44 -0.19 2.80 10.64
N VAL A 45 -0.87 3.67 9.92
CA VAL A 45 -0.25 4.80 9.21
C VAL A 45 0.35 5.80 10.19
N GLN A 46 -0.34 6.15 11.27
CA GLN A 46 0.23 7.02 12.30
C GLN A 46 1.50 6.43 12.91
N SER A 47 1.48 5.15 13.25
CA SER A 47 2.65 4.43 13.76
C SER A 47 3.78 4.41 12.73
N ALA A 48 3.46 4.20 11.45
CA ALA A 48 4.43 4.21 10.37
C ALA A 48 5.08 5.59 10.17
N LEU A 49 4.31 6.67 10.26
CA LEU A 49 4.84 8.04 10.14
C LEU A 49 5.76 8.38 11.32
N LEU A 50 5.39 8.02 12.55
CA LEU A 50 6.24 8.22 13.73
C LEU A 50 7.55 7.42 13.62
N LYS A 51 7.46 6.18 13.19
CA LYS A 51 8.62 5.30 12.97
C LYS A 51 9.48 5.80 11.82
N GLY A 52 8.85 6.24 10.73
CA GLY A 52 9.52 6.87 9.60
C GLY A 52 10.28 8.12 10.01
N TRP A 53 9.69 8.99 10.81
CA TRP A 53 10.37 10.16 11.36
C TRP A 53 11.60 9.77 12.19
N ARG A 54 11.46 8.77 13.06
CA ARG A 54 12.56 8.29 13.92
C ARG A 54 13.75 7.77 13.11
N TYR A 55 13.47 7.01 12.03
CA TYR A 55 14.49 6.34 11.23
C TYR A 55 14.78 7.01 9.88
N ARG A 56 14.32 8.25 9.66
CA ARG A 56 14.46 8.98 8.39
C ARG A 56 15.88 9.07 7.84
N HIS A 57 16.88 9.08 8.71
CA HIS A 57 18.28 9.14 8.30
C HIS A 57 18.79 7.84 7.67
N SER A 58 18.04 6.75 7.75
CA SER A 58 18.40 5.49 7.09
C SER A 58 18.05 5.45 5.60
N VAL A 59 17.28 6.41 5.11
CA VAL A 59 16.93 6.54 3.70
C VAL A 59 18.13 7.05 2.92
N LYS A 60 18.61 6.26 1.96
CA LYS A 60 19.84 6.54 1.22
C LYS A 60 19.65 7.62 0.14
N ASP A 61 18.49 7.65 -0.49
CA ASP A 61 18.16 8.57 -1.57
C ASP A 61 16.65 8.86 -1.63
N ALA A 62 16.29 9.96 -2.28
CA ALA A 62 14.90 10.40 -2.36
C ALA A 62 13.99 9.44 -3.15
N GLN A 63 14.52 8.62 -4.05
CA GLN A 63 13.74 7.65 -4.82
C GLN A 63 13.38 6.43 -3.96
N SER A 64 14.19 6.12 -2.97
CA SER A 64 13.96 5.03 -2.03
C SER A 64 12.95 5.38 -0.93
N PHE A 65 12.59 6.65 -0.74
CA PHE A 65 11.71 7.11 0.33
C PHE A 65 10.32 6.48 0.26
N LYS A 66 9.67 6.53 -0.89
CA LYS A 66 8.31 5.98 -1.08
C LYS A 66 8.24 4.47 -0.77
N PRO A 67 9.04 3.58 -1.40
CA PRO A 67 8.99 2.16 -1.09
C PRO A 67 9.42 1.85 0.35
N TRP A 68 10.34 2.60 0.93
CA TRP A 68 10.76 2.47 2.32
C TRP A 68 9.62 2.78 3.29
N LEU A 69 8.89 3.88 3.09
CA LEU A 69 7.77 4.24 3.95
C LEU A 69 6.57 3.28 3.80
N VAL A 70 6.31 2.82 2.58
CA VAL A 70 5.29 1.76 2.31
C VAL A 70 5.64 0.47 3.06
N LYS A 71 6.91 0.05 3.05
CA LYS A 71 7.37 -1.11 3.82
C LYS A 71 7.10 -0.95 5.32
N ILE A 72 7.36 0.23 5.87
CA ILE A 72 7.09 0.51 7.28
C ILE A 72 5.58 0.40 7.56
N ALA A 73 4.72 0.98 6.72
CA ALA A 73 3.27 0.91 6.90
C ALA A 73 2.72 -0.53 6.85
N ILE A 74 3.21 -1.34 5.92
CA ILE A 74 2.85 -2.77 5.85
C ILE A 74 3.30 -3.50 7.11
N ASN A 75 4.51 -3.26 7.59
CA ASN A 75 5.03 -3.89 8.79
C ASN A 75 4.26 -3.47 10.05
N GLU A 76 3.89 -2.20 10.19
CA GLU A 76 3.05 -1.74 11.30
C GLU A 76 1.65 -2.34 11.23
N SER A 77 1.08 -2.48 10.05
CA SER A 77 -0.20 -3.18 9.84
C SER A 77 -0.13 -4.65 10.30
N LYS A 78 0.92 -5.36 9.92
CA LYS A 78 1.16 -6.74 10.35
C LYS A 78 1.43 -6.85 11.86
N ASN A 79 2.07 -5.86 12.45
CA ASN A 79 2.28 -5.81 13.90
C ASN A 79 0.97 -5.68 14.67
N LEU A 80 -0.01 -4.93 14.18
CA LEU A 80 -1.34 -4.88 14.79
C LEU A 80 -2.01 -6.25 14.80
N ILE A 81 -1.93 -7.01 13.72
CA ILE A 81 -2.45 -8.39 13.67
C ILE A 81 -1.76 -9.26 14.72
N ARG A 82 -0.43 -9.20 14.82
CA ARG A 82 0.33 -10.01 15.80
C ARG A 82 0.03 -9.67 17.24
N ARG A 83 -0.39 -8.43 17.53
CA ARG A 83 -0.79 -7.99 18.88
C ARG A 83 -2.18 -8.46 19.29
N GLY A 84 -2.87 -9.26 18.45
CA GLY A 84 -4.17 -9.83 18.75
C GLY A 84 -5.33 -8.86 18.59
N PHE A 85 -5.16 -7.79 17.79
CA PHE A 85 -6.31 -7.11 17.24
C PHE A 85 -6.99 -8.10 16.31
N ASP A 86 -7.99 -8.83 16.85
CA ASP A 86 -8.82 -9.71 16.05
C ASP A 86 -9.41 -8.90 14.91
N LEU A 87 -8.90 -9.19 13.73
CA LEU A 87 -9.61 -8.91 12.52
C LEU A 87 -10.79 -9.90 12.54
N GLU A 88 -11.85 -9.55 13.26
CA GLU A 88 -13.13 -10.07 12.86
C GLU A 88 -13.19 -9.74 11.36
N LEU A 89 -13.09 -10.78 10.55
CA LEU A 89 -13.41 -10.73 9.13
C LEU A 89 -14.89 -10.34 9.06
N LYS A 90 -15.16 -9.08 9.42
CA LYS A 90 -16.45 -8.48 9.10
C LYS A 90 -16.44 -8.42 7.59
N GLU A 91 -17.25 -9.27 7.00
CA GLU A 91 -17.71 -9.21 5.62
C GLU A 91 -18.39 -7.86 5.31
N ASN A 92 -17.93 -6.78 5.91
CA ASN A 92 -18.38 -5.43 5.67
C ASN A 92 -17.39 -4.72 4.74
N VAL A 93 -17.36 -5.16 3.49
CA VAL A 93 -16.96 -4.32 2.36
C VAL A 93 -17.91 -3.10 2.23
N ALA A 94 -18.63 -2.74 3.30
CA ALA A 94 -19.73 -1.80 3.27
C ALA A 94 -19.34 -0.32 3.34
N ASP A 95 -18.07 0.02 3.56
CA ASP A 95 -17.61 1.42 3.69
C ASP A 95 -16.59 1.85 2.62
N ALA A 96 -16.51 1.15 1.49
CA ALA A 96 -15.96 1.76 0.30
C ALA A 96 -16.93 2.88 -0.15
N PRO A 97 -16.41 4.06 -0.57
CA PRO A 97 -17.28 5.11 -1.10
C PRO A 97 -18.21 4.52 -2.15
N LYS A 98 -19.53 4.70 -1.95
CA LYS A 98 -20.57 4.15 -2.81
C LYS A 98 -20.64 4.91 -4.13
N ASP A 99 -19.60 4.85 -4.93
CA ASP A 99 -19.72 5.08 -6.37
C ASP A 99 -19.99 3.71 -7.01
N ARG A 100 -21.26 3.51 -7.36
CA ARG A 100 -21.77 2.29 -7.99
C ARG A 100 -21.34 2.21 -9.45
N ASP A 101 -20.03 2.21 -9.70
CA ASP A 101 -19.46 1.98 -11.02
C ASP A 101 -18.65 0.69 -11.01
N LEU A 102 -18.40 0.13 -12.19
CA LEU A 102 -17.51 -1.02 -12.46
C LEU A 102 -16.17 -1.00 -11.69
N GLN A 103 -15.72 0.19 -11.28
CA GLN A 103 -14.54 0.39 -10.44
C GLN A 103 -14.71 -0.18 -9.01
N VAL A 104 -15.93 -0.22 -8.48
CA VAL A 104 -16.21 -0.76 -7.13
C VAL A 104 -16.06 -2.26 -7.15
N ASP A 105 -16.56 -2.93 -8.20
CA ASP A 105 -16.50 -4.37 -8.34
C ASP A 105 -15.05 -4.86 -8.51
N VAL A 106 -14.24 -4.15 -9.30
CA VAL A 106 -12.82 -4.47 -9.48
C VAL A 106 -12.04 -4.28 -8.18
N ARG A 107 -12.29 -3.20 -7.43
CA ARG A 107 -11.64 -2.98 -6.14
C ARG A 107 -12.00 -4.06 -5.12
N GLN A 108 -13.27 -4.44 -5.06
CA GLN A 108 -13.72 -5.53 -4.18
C GLN A 108 -13.05 -6.85 -4.55
N ALA A 109 -12.99 -7.18 -5.83
CA ALA A 109 -12.29 -8.36 -6.32
C ALA A 109 -10.80 -8.35 -5.94
N VAL A 110 -10.13 -7.20 -6.04
CA VAL A 110 -8.72 -7.06 -5.60
C VAL A 110 -8.60 -7.25 -4.10
N TYR A 111 -9.48 -6.67 -3.28
CA TYR A 111 -9.44 -6.86 -1.83
C TYR A 111 -9.73 -8.30 -1.39
N ALA A 112 -10.47 -9.06 -2.18
CA ALA A 112 -10.75 -10.47 -1.95
C ALA A 112 -9.56 -11.40 -2.30
N LEU A 113 -8.58 -10.92 -3.06
CA LEU A 113 -7.37 -11.70 -3.37
C LEU A 113 -6.61 -12.09 -2.09
N PRO A 114 -5.95 -13.26 -2.07
CA PRO A 114 -4.95 -13.56 -1.05
C PRO A 114 -3.90 -12.45 -0.95
N GLU A 115 -3.44 -12.11 0.27
CA GLU A 115 -2.53 -10.98 0.53
C GLU A 115 -1.31 -10.96 -0.40
N LYS A 116 -0.70 -12.11 -0.64
CA LYS A 116 0.48 -12.24 -1.51
C LYS A 116 0.26 -11.79 -2.97
N TYR A 117 -0.98 -11.78 -3.44
CA TYR A 117 -1.36 -11.27 -4.77
C TYR A 117 -1.96 -9.87 -4.67
N ARG A 118 -2.72 -9.62 -3.62
CA ARG A 118 -3.41 -8.35 -3.36
C ARG A 118 -2.45 -7.18 -3.29
N LEU A 119 -1.43 -7.27 -2.43
CA LEU A 119 -0.50 -6.16 -2.21
C LEU A 119 0.28 -5.79 -3.48
N PRO A 120 0.91 -6.73 -4.22
CA PRO A 120 1.56 -6.38 -5.49
C PRO A 120 0.59 -5.76 -6.50
N VAL A 121 -0.62 -6.31 -6.63
CA VAL A 121 -1.64 -5.80 -7.57
C VAL A 121 -2.05 -4.37 -7.20
N MET A 122 -2.31 -4.10 -5.93
CA MET A 122 -2.67 -2.75 -5.47
C MET A 122 -1.54 -1.75 -5.75
N LEU A 123 -0.32 -2.09 -5.37
CA LEU A 123 0.83 -1.20 -5.54
C LEU A 123 1.15 -0.93 -7.02
N PHE A 124 0.97 -1.92 -7.88
CA PHE A 124 1.24 -1.77 -9.31
C PHE A 124 0.11 -1.05 -10.04
N TYR A 125 -1.13 -1.51 -9.92
CA TYR A 125 -2.24 -1.00 -10.73
C TYR A 125 -2.93 0.23 -10.14
N PHE A 126 -3.04 0.35 -8.82
CA PHE A 126 -3.69 1.51 -8.21
C PHE A 126 -2.71 2.64 -7.96
N GLU A 127 -1.48 2.31 -7.60
CA GLU A 127 -0.49 3.31 -7.17
C GLU A 127 0.62 3.55 -8.21
N GLY A 128 0.63 2.80 -9.31
CA GLY A 128 1.58 2.97 -10.40
C GLY A 128 3.04 2.75 -10.00
N MET A 129 3.31 1.95 -8.97
CA MET A 129 4.66 1.67 -8.53
C MET A 129 5.40 0.75 -9.50
N ALA A 130 6.67 1.02 -9.76
CA ALA A 130 7.53 0.14 -10.52
C ALA A 130 7.78 -1.18 -9.79
N VAL A 131 7.93 -2.29 -10.53
CA VAL A 131 8.21 -3.62 -9.96
C VAL A 131 9.40 -3.60 -9.00
N ALA A 132 10.47 -2.87 -9.33
CA ALA A 132 11.65 -2.74 -8.47
C ALA A 132 11.32 -2.10 -7.11
N ASP A 133 10.43 -1.11 -7.09
CA ASP A 133 10.01 -0.43 -5.86
C ASP A 133 9.03 -1.28 -5.04
N ILE A 134 8.15 -2.02 -5.70
CA ILE A 134 7.28 -3.01 -5.06
C ILE A 134 8.11 -4.11 -4.39
N ALA A 135 9.14 -4.59 -5.07
CA ALA A 135 10.07 -5.58 -4.53
C ALA A 135 10.75 -5.09 -3.24
N LYS A 136 11.18 -3.83 -3.22
CA LYS A 136 11.74 -3.19 -2.01
C LYS A 136 10.70 -3.06 -0.90
N ALA A 137 9.49 -2.58 -1.23
CA ALA A 137 8.42 -2.37 -0.25
C ALA A 137 7.94 -3.69 0.39
N LEU A 138 7.87 -4.77 -0.38
CA LEU A 138 7.40 -6.08 0.07
C LEU A 138 8.53 -6.99 0.56
N ASP A 139 9.78 -6.58 0.42
CA ASP A 139 10.97 -7.39 0.74
C ASP A 139 10.99 -8.72 -0.02
N LEU A 140 10.76 -8.63 -1.33
CA LEU A 140 10.67 -9.76 -2.24
C LEU A 140 11.62 -9.58 -3.44
N PRO A 141 12.10 -10.67 -4.06
CA PRO A 141 12.77 -10.60 -5.35
C PRO A 141 11.82 -10.05 -6.43
N GLN A 142 12.35 -9.30 -7.39
CA GLN A 142 11.54 -8.76 -8.50
C GLN A 142 10.82 -9.86 -9.30
N GLY A 143 11.48 -10.99 -9.54
CA GLY A 143 10.89 -12.14 -10.21
C GLY A 143 9.65 -12.69 -9.48
N THR A 144 9.68 -12.68 -8.14
CA THR A 144 8.54 -13.06 -7.31
C THR A 144 7.39 -12.08 -7.47
N VAL A 145 7.66 -10.78 -7.47
CA VAL A 145 6.65 -9.74 -7.70
C VAL A 145 5.99 -9.92 -9.06
N ILE A 146 6.78 -10.16 -10.12
CA ILE A 146 6.26 -10.40 -11.48
C ILE A 146 5.35 -11.63 -11.50
N SER A 147 5.76 -12.74 -10.88
CA SER A 147 4.93 -13.95 -10.78
C SER A 147 3.63 -13.71 -10.00
N GLN A 148 3.71 -12.97 -8.90
CA GLN A 148 2.54 -12.65 -8.09
C GLN A 148 1.56 -11.73 -8.82
N LEU A 149 2.06 -10.76 -9.60
CA LEU A 149 1.25 -9.90 -10.45
C LEU A 149 0.54 -10.72 -11.53
N HIS A 150 1.26 -11.64 -12.18
CA HIS A 150 0.68 -12.50 -13.20
C HIS A 150 -0.46 -13.37 -12.64
N ARG A 151 -0.21 -14.07 -11.55
CA ARG A 151 -1.22 -14.92 -10.91
C ARG A 151 -2.38 -14.11 -10.31
N GLY A 152 -2.12 -12.93 -9.78
CA GLY A 152 -3.17 -12.01 -9.32
C GLY A 152 -4.12 -11.61 -10.45
N ARG A 153 -3.58 -11.27 -11.63
CA ARG A 153 -4.37 -10.94 -12.81
C ARG A 153 -5.21 -12.11 -13.31
N GLU A 154 -4.64 -13.31 -13.32
CA GLU A 154 -5.38 -14.53 -13.75
C GLU A 154 -6.58 -14.77 -12.85
N ARG A 155 -6.39 -14.67 -11.52
CA ARG A 155 -7.49 -14.83 -10.56
C ARG A 155 -8.56 -13.77 -10.72
N LEU A 156 -8.17 -12.52 -10.90
CA LEU A 156 -9.12 -11.43 -11.16
C LEU A 156 -9.90 -11.64 -12.45
N ARG A 157 -9.24 -12.12 -13.50
CA ARG A 157 -9.92 -12.42 -14.77
C ARG A 157 -10.97 -13.50 -14.61
N GLU A 158 -10.69 -14.54 -13.84
CA GLU A 158 -11.67 -15.60 -13.57
C GLU A 158 -12.85 -15.09 -12.76
N GLU A 159 -12.59 -14.32 -11.71
CA GLU A 159 -13.62 -13.78 -10.84
C GLU A 159 -14.50 -12.74 -11.55
N LEU A 160 -13.91 -11.89 -12.41
CA LEU A 160 -14.64 -10.86 -13.16
C LEU A 160 -15.39 -11.39 -14.41
N LYS A 161 -15.14 -12.62 -14.86
CA LYS A 161 -15.94 -13.26 -15.93
C LYS A 161 -17.42 -13.36 -15.57
N ASP A 162 -17.73 -13.59 -14.30
CA ASP A 162 -19.09 -13.69 -13.80
C ASP A 162 -19.84 -12.36 -13.84
N TYR A 163 -19.09 -11.25 -13.95
CA TYR A 163 -19.63 -9.88 -14.06
C TYR A 163 -19.73 -9.36 -15.50
N GLY A 164 -19.40 -10.19 -16.50
CA GLY A 164 -19.49 -9.83 -17.92
C GLY A 164 -18.38 -8.89 -18.42
N ILE A 165 -17.26 -8.89 -17.72
CA ILE A 165 -16.07 -8.07 -18.08
C ILE A 165 -14.97 -8.96 -18.66
#